data_5c72295ddfb7ddbdfb85c235c084419b
#
_entry.id   5c72295ddfb7ddbdfb85c235c084419b
#
_cell.length_a   1.000
_cell.length_b   1.000
_cell.length_c   1.000
_cell.angle_alpha   90.00
_cell.angle_beta   90.00
_cell.angle_gamma   90.00
#
_symmetry.space_group_name_H-M   'P 1'
#
loop_
_entity.id
_entity.type
_entity.pdbx_description
1 polymer ?
#
loop_
_entity_poly.entity_id
_entity_poly.type
_entity_poly.pdbx_seq_one_letter_code
_entity_poly.pdbx_strand_id
1 'polypeptide(L)'
;MEEMRNVGTVEGDQGRMCINMEWGAFGDNGCLDDIFTIFDQLVDEKTVNAGKQRFEKLISGMYLGEIVRHILLSLVEKQLLFCGKPCPKLQTRDIFQTKFLSTIEIDGLALRQVRAILQDLELQASFEDSTLVREVCQTVSLRAAQLCAAGLAAVVEKMRENRGLDQLSVTVGVDGTLYKMHP
;
A
#
# COMPACT_ATOMS: atom_id res chain seq x y z
N MET A 1 -23.17 -8.21 -4.26
CA MET A 1 -24.34 -7.29 -4.32
C MET A 1 -25.69 -8.00 -4.51
N GLU A 2 -25.73 -9.21 -5.06
CA GLU A 2 -27.00 -9.99 -5.12
C GLU A 2 -27.51 -10.42 -3.74
N GLU A 3 -26.64 -10.73 -2.82
CA GLU A 3 -27.03 -11.14 -1.45
C GLU A 3 -27.75 -10.03 -0.64
N MET A 4 -27.49 -8.76 -0.96
CA MET A 4 -28.14 -7.64 -0.25
C MET A 4 -29.59 -7.42 -0.63
N ARG A 5 -30.08 -7.99 -1.72
CA ARG A 5 -31.51 -7.91 -2.09
C ARG A 5 -32.42 -8.73 -1.19
N ASN A 6 -31.85 -9.64 -0.41
CA ASN A 6 -32.55 -10.57 0.46
C ASN A 6 -32.47 -10.22 1.94
N VAL A 7 -31.86 -9.10 2.31
CA VAL A 7 -31.85 -8.62 3.69
C VAL A 7 -33.24 -8.04 3.97
N GLY A 8 -34.02 -8.76 4.74
CA GLY A 8 -35.34 -8.31 5.17
C GLY A 8 -35.23 -7.00 5.94
N THR A 9 -36.10 -6.04 5.63
CA THR A 9 -36.20 -4.77 6.36
C THR A 9 -36.61 -5.06 7.80
N VAL A 10 -35.83 -4.60 8.76
CA VAL A 10 -36.25 -4.58 10.16
C VAL A 10 -37.32 -3.52 10.31
N GLU A 11 -38.44 -3.84 10.93
CA GLU A 11 -39.51 -2.88 11.19
C GLU A 11 -38.97 -1.63 11.94
N GLY A 12 -39.17 -0.44 11.35
CA GLY A 12 -38.70 0.82 11.92
C GLY A 12 -37.39 1.39 11.33
N ASP A 13 -36.70 0.67 10.45
CA ASP A 13 -35.41 1.04 9.89
C ASP A 13 -35.55 1.67 8.49
N GLN A 14 -36.17 2.67 8.22
CA GLN A 14 -36.28 3.42 6.93
C GLN A 14 -35.39 2.92 5.75
N GLY A 15 -34.99 1.64 5.74
CA GLY A 15 -34.13 1.01 4.74
C GLY A 15 -32.66 1.48 4.75
N ARG A 16 -32.20 2.06 5.86
CA ARG A 16 -30.80 2.48 6.03
C ARG A 16 -30.03 1.45 6.81
N MET A 17 -28.86 1.05 6.31
CA MET A 17 -27.95 0.16 7.02
C MET A 17 -26.50 0.55 6.75
N CYS A 18 -25.64 0.23 7.72
CA CYS A 18 -24.19 0.26 7.53
C CYS A 18 -23.73 -1.03 6.87
N ILE A 19 -22.86 -0.92 5.87
CA ILE A 19 -22.29 -2.05 5.16
C ILE A 19 -20.80 -2.08 5.46
N ASN A 20 -20.34 -3.16 6.11
CA ASN A 20 -18.92 -3.46 6.17
C ASN A 20 -18.50 -4.09 4.84
N MET A 21 -17.66 -3.41 4.08
CA MET A 21 -17.27 -3.85 2.74
C MET A 21 -16.13 -4.85 2.73
N GLU A 22 -15.33 -4.91 3.80
CA GLU A 22 -14.14 -5.78 3.88
C GLU A 22 -13.26 -5.70 2.61
N TRP A 23 -13.02 -4.48 2.14
CA TRP A 23 -12.37 -4.26 0.84
C TRP A 23 -10.94 -4.79 0.75
N GLY A 24 -10.32 -5.12 1.89
CA GLY A 24 -9.02 -5.78 1.92
C GLY A 24 -8.97 -7.07 1.11
N ALA A 25 -10.09 -7.80 1.04
CA ALA A 25 -10.23 -9.02 0.26
C ALA A 25 -10.54 -8.78 -1.23
N PHE A 26 -10.65 -7.53 -1.67
CA PHE A 26 -10.85 -7.23 -3.08
C PHE A 26 -9.67 -7.76 -3.91
N GLY A 27 -9.95 -8.41 -5.02
CA GLY A 27 -8.92 -9.01 -5.87
C GLY A 27 -8.49 -10.44 -5.49
N ASP A 28 -9.03 -11.03 -4.41
CA ASP A 28 -8.76 -12.44 -4.07
C ASP A 28 -9.21 -13.41 -5.17
N ASN A 29 -10.12 -12.97 -6.04
CA ASN A 29 -10.60 -13.70 -7.21
C ASN A 29 -9.74 -13.50 -8.48
N GLY A 30 -8.60 -12.79 -8.38
CA GLY A 30 -7.70 -12.53 -9.50
C GLY A 30 -7.98 -11.24 -10.28
N CYS A 31 -9.03 -10.47 -9.96
CA CYS A 31 -9.34 -9.25 -10.73
C CYS A 31 -8.31 -8.11 -10.58
N LEU A 32 -7.32 -8.27 -9.72
CA LEU A 32 -6.18 -7.35 -9.57
C LEU A 32 -4.88 -7.89 -10.15
N ASP A 33 -4.88 -9.00 -10.88
CA ASP A 33 -3.64 -9.64 -11.36
C ASP A 33 -2.81 -8.71 -12.26
N ASP A 34 -3.45 -7.86 -13.05
CA ASP A 34 -2.77 -6.88 -13.91
C ASP A 34 -2.04 -5.76 -13.13
N ILE A 35 -2.41 -5.55 -11.86
CA ILE A 35 -1.83 -4.53 -10.98
C ILE A 35 -0.81 -5.17 -10.02
N PHE A 36 -0.97 -6.46 -9.74
CA PHE A 36 -0.15 -7.21 -8.79
C PHE A 36 1.22 -7.50 -9.40
N THR A 37 2.25 -6.91 -8.84
CA THR A 37 3.63 -7.10 -9.31
C THR A 37 4.27 -8.34 -8.68
N ILE A 38 5.42 -8.73 -9.21
CA ILE A 38 6.22 -9.82 -8.61
C ILE A 38 6.61 -9.51 -7.15
N PHE A 39 6.80 -8.23 -6.81
CA PHE A 39 7.15 -7.82 -5.45
C PHE A 39 5.99 -8.00 -4.47
N ASP A 40 4.78 -7.71 -4.93
CA ASP A 40 3.55 -7.96 -4.17
C ASP A 40 3.33 -9.47 -3.96
N GLN A 41 3.60 -10.27 -4.98
CA GLN A 41 3.54 -11.72 -4.90
C GLN A 41 4.52 -12.27 -3.87
N LEU A 42 5.79 -11.80 -3.87
CA LEU A 42 6.81 -12.20 -2.90
C LEU A 42 6.42 -11.86 -1.45
N VAL A 43 5.70 -10.75 -1.25
CA VAL A 43 5.15 -10.40 0.05
C VAL A 43 3.99 -11.32 0.41
N ASP A 44 3.04 -11.51 -0.50
CA ASP A 44 1.85 -12.34 -0.29
C ASP A 44 2.21 -13.78 0.10
N GLU A 45 3.12 -14.42 -0.64
CA GLU A 45 3.57 -15.80 -0.41
C GLU A 45 4.14 -16.04 0.99
N LYS A 46 4.70 -14.99 1.61
CA LYS A 46 5.30 -15.07 2.94
C LYS A 46 4.34 -14.74 4.08
N THR A 47 3.10 -14.41 3.77
CA THR A 47 2.07 -14.15 4.79
C THR A 47 1.38 -15.44 5.22
N VAL A 48 0.75 -15.42 6.41
CA VAL A 48 -0.02 -16.57 6.92
C VAL A 48 -1.28 -16.85 6.11
N ASN A 49 -1.73 -15.87 5.30
CA ASN A 49 -2.94 -15.91 4.49
C ASN A 49 -2.63 -15.64 3.00
N ALA A 50 -1.61 -16.33 2.45
CA ALA A 50 -1.23 -16.20 1.04
C ALA A 50 -2.46 -16.37 0.11
N GLY A 51 -2.58 -15.51 -0.89
CA GLY A 51 -3.70 -15.46 -1.82
C GLY A 51 -4.98 -14.85 -1.25
N LYS A 52 -4.96 -14.31 -0.02
CA LYS A 52 -6.07 -13.64 0.63
C LYS A 52 -5.72 -12.22 1.04
N GLN A 53 -6.75 -11.37 1.19
CA GLN A 53 -6.58 -9.96 1.56
C GLN A 53 -5.61 -9.23 0.61
N ARG A 54 -5.73 -9.52 -0.68
CA ARG A 54 -4.76 -9.06 -1.69
C ARG A 54 -4.73 -7.54 -1.82
N PHE A 55 -5.89 -6.88 -1.77
CA PHE A 55 -5.94 -5.42 -1.82
C PHE A 55 -5.30 -4.78 -0.58
N GLU A 56 -5.57 -5.34 0.61
CA GLU A 56 -4.91 -4.88 1.84
C GLU A 56 -3.38 -4.92 1.71
N LYS A 57 -2.83 -5.97 1.12
CA LYS A 57 -1.38 -6.12 0.94
C LYS A 57 -0.76 -5.09 0.00
N LEU A 58 -1.55 -4.51 -0.91
CA LEU A 58 -1.11 -3.43 -1.79
C LEU A 58 -1.07 -2.06 -1.12
N ILE A 59 -1.91 -1.84 -0.09
CA ILE A 59 -2.17 -0.49 0.44
C ILE A 59 -1.85 -0.33 1.94
N SER A 60 -1.82 -1.40 2.70
CA SER A 60 -1.65 -1.32 4.15
C SER A 60 -0.21 -1.06 4.56
N GLY A 61 -0.03 -0.15 5.52
CA GLY A 61 1.25 0.12 6.14
C GLY A 61 1.97 -1.10 6.74
N MET A 62 1.28 -2.21 6.95
CA MET A 62 1.89 -3.46 7.37
C MET A 62 2.83 -4.05 6.30
N TYR A 63 2.56 -3.79 5.02
CA TYR A 63 3.25 -4.47 3.92
C TYR A 63 4.12 -3.55 3.05
N LEU A 64 3.89 -2.23 3.05
CA LEU A 64 4.60 -1.31 2.15
C LEU A 64 6.13 -1.37 2.33
N GLY A 65 6.62 -1.50 3.56
CA GLY A 65 8.05 -1.64 3.83
C GLY A 65 8.64 -2.91 3.21
N GLU A 66 7.92 -4.03 3.26
CA GLU A 66 8.35 -5.29 2.64
C GLU A 66 8.34 -5.23 1.12
N ILE A 67 7.36 -4.55 0.52
CA ILE A 67 7.34 -4.31 -0.93
C ILE A 67 8.59 -3.53 -1.35
N VAL A 68 8.90 -2.42 -0.65
CA VAL A 68 10.13 -1.65 -0.89
C VAL A 68 11.36 -2.54 -0.73
N ARG A 69 11.45 -3.32 0.35
CA ARG A 69 12.58 -4.22 0.60
C ARG A 69 12.82 -5.18 -0.57
N HIS A 70 11.79 -5.80 -1.11
CA HIS A 70 11.91 -6.71 -2.26
C HIS A 70 12.34 -5.98 -3.54
N ILE A 71 11.87 -4.74 -3.77
CA ILE A 71 12.33 -3.91 -4.88
C ILE A 71 13.82 -3.60 -4.74
N LEU A 72 14.26 -3.16 -3.54
CA LEU A 72 15.66 -2.84 -3.29
C LEU A 72 16.56 -4.08 -3.49
N LEU A 73 16.17 -5.26 -3.02
CA LEU A 73 16.91 -6.51 -3.26
C LEU A 73 17.04 -6.81 -4.75
N SER A 74 15.97 -6.65 -5.52
CA SER A 74 16.01 -6.85 -6.97
C SER A 74 16.95 -5.86 -7.67
N LEU A 75 16.97 -4.60 -7.22
CA LEU A 75 17.89 -3.59 -7.75
C LEU A 75 19.36 -3.92 -7.42
N VAL A 76 19.63 -4.45 -6.22
CA VAL A 76 20.97 -4.92 -5.83
C VAL A 76 21.41 -6.11 -6.71
N GLU A 77 20.55 -7.10 -6.92
CA GLU A 77 20.81 -8.24 -7.79
C GLU A 77 21.12 -7.83 -9.24
N LYS A 78 20.45 -6.79 -9.73
CA LYS A 78 20.69 -6.19 -11.05
C LYS A 78 21.90 -5.26 -11.09
N GLN A 79 22.63 -5.10 -10.00
CA GLN A 79 23.77 -4.19 -9.86
C GLN A 79 23.43 -2.70 -10.06
N LEU A 80 22.17 -2.34 -9.91
CA LEU A 80 21.67 -0.96 -10.04
C LEU A 80 21.67 -0.20 -8.72
N LEU A 81 21.84 -0.88 -7.60
CA LEU A 81 21.86 -0.31 -6.25
C LEU A 81 23.04 -0.86 -5.46
N PHE A 82 23.70 -0.02 -4.66
CA PHE A 82 24.84 -0.34 -3.81
C PHE A 82 25.98 -1.06 -4.57
N CYS A 83 26.16 -0.78 -5.85
CA CYS A 83 27.10 -1.45 -6.75
C CYS A 83 26.97 -2.99 -6.74
N GLY A 84 25.78 -3.52 -6.49
CA GLY A 84 25.54 -4.97 -6.43
C GLY A 84 26.18 -5.67 -5.21
N LYS A 85 26.65 -4.92 -4.21
CA LYS A 85 27.25 -5.52 -3.03
C LYS A 85 26.21 -6.26 -2.19
N PRO A 86 26.57 -7.44 -1.64
CA PRO A 86 25.66 -8.16 -0.75
C PRO A 86 25.19 -7.32 0.42
N CYS A 87 23.88 -7.35 0.68
CA CYS A 87 23.22 -6.61 1.75
C CYS A 87 22.54 -7.58 2.74
N PRO A 88 23.30 -8.24 3.64
CA PRO A 88 22.75 -9.31 4.50
C PRO A 88 21.58 -8.81 5.37
N LYS A 89 21.66 -7.60 5.93
CA LYS A 89 20.57 -7.03 6.71
C LYS A 89 19.29 -6.88 5.89
N LEU A 90 19.40 -6.43 4.64
CA LEU A 90 18.22 -6.24 3.78
C LEU A 90 17.53 -7.56 3.42
N GLN A 91 18.21 -8.70 3.56
CA GLN A 91 17.60 -10.03 3.38
C GLN A 91 16.70 -10.43 4.55
N THR A 92 16.85 -9.78 5.71
CA THR A 92 16.00 -10.03 6.88
C THR A 92 14.60 -9.46 6.65
N ARG A 93 13.59 -10.29 6.86
CA ARG A 93 12.20 -9.88 6.77
C ARG A 93 11.89 -8.78 7.78
N ASP A 94 11.00 -7.87 7.41
CA ASP A 94 10.51 -6.74 8.20
C ASP A 94 11.60 -5.73 8.64
N ILE A 95 12.82 -5.85 8.13
CA ILE A 95 13.91 -4.93 8.46
C ILE A 95 13.67 -3.52 7.88
N PHE A 96 13.08 -3.43 6.68
CA PHE A 96 12.72 -2.15 6.08
C PHE A 96 11.28 -1.80 6.45
N GLN A 97 11.15 -1.08 7.55
CA GLN A 97 9.84 -0.77 8.13
C GLN A 97 9.12 0.34 7.38
N THR A 98 7.80 0.28 7.31
CA THR A 98 6.97 1.31 6.64
C THR A 98 7.17 2.71 7.21
N LYS A 99 7.51 2.86 8.50
CA LYS A 99 7.87 4.18 9.06
C LYS A 99 9.05 4.85 8.34
N PHE A 100 9.93 4.06 7.71
CA PHE A 100 11.04 4.63 6.92
C PHE A 100 10.52 5.33 5.67
N LEU A 101 9.48 4.81 5.03
CA LEU A 101 8.85 5.47 3.88
C LEU A 101 8.41 6.89 4.28
N SER A 102 7.67 7.02 5.39
CA SER A 102 7.20 8.33 5.87
C SER A 102 8.37 9.28 6.18
N THR A 103 9.43 8.78 6.82
CA THR A 103 10.62 9.57 7.14
C THR A 103 11.39 9.99 5.88
N ILE A 104 11.48 9.10 4.89
CA ILE A 104 12.18 9.32 3.62
C ILE A 104 11.42 10.34 2.75
N GLU A 105 10.10 10.29 2.74
CA GLU A 105 9.29 11.18 1.90
C GLU A 105 9.32 12.64 2.33
N ILE A 106 9.42 12.92 3.63
CA ILE A 106 9.59 14.28 4.14
C ILE A 106 11.04 14.79 4.06
N ASP A 107 11.99 13.94 3.66
CA ASP A 107 13.40 14.30 3.62
C ASP A 107 13.67 15.35 2.53
N GLY A 108 14.51 16.32 2.87
CA GLY A 108 14.92 17.36 1.93
C GLY A 108 15.91 16.87 0.86
N LEU A 109 16.34 17.78 0.00
CA LEU A 109 17.28 17.49 -1.10
C LEU A 109 18.62 16.92 -0.64
N ALA A 110 19.01 17.16 0.62
CA ALA A 110 20.25 16.63 1.18
C ALA A 110 20.19 15.14 1.56
N LEU A 111 19.02 14.51 1.49
CA LEU A 111 18.78 13.10 1.75
C LEU A 111 19.36 12.59 3.08
N ARG A 112 19.28 13.41 4.13
CA ARG A 112 19.91 13.13 5.43
C ARG A 112 19.25 11.95 6.13
N GLN A 113 17.93 11.88 6.09
CA GLN A 113 17.16 10.81 6.73
C GLN A 113 17.35 9.49 5.97
N VAL A 114 17.28 9.53 4.63
CA VAL A 114 17.57 8.35 3.81
C VAL A 114 18.93 7.78 4.15
N ARG A 115 19.97 8.62 4.16
CA ARG A 115 21.35 8.19 4.44
C ARG A 115 21.51 7.63 5.86
N ALA A 116 20.87 8.25 6.85
CA ALA A 116 20.89 7.76 8.23
C ALA A 116 20.23 6.35 8.32
N ILE A 117 19.05 6.18 7.72
CA ILE A 117 18.38 4.88 7.69
C ILE A 117 19.24 3.83 6.99
N LEU A 118 19.83 4.15 5.84
CA LEU A 118 20.68 3.21 5.11
C LEU A 118 21.95 2.85 5.92
N GLN A 119 22.53 3.80 6.64
CA GLN A 119 23.66 3.57 7.53
C GLN A 119 23.28 2.66 8.71
N ASP A 120 22.12 2.85 9.33
CA ASP A 120 21.62 1.98 10.41
C ASP A 120 21.36 0.54 9.91
N LEU A 121 21.01 0.42 8.65
CA LEU A 121 20.88 -0.87 7.96
C LEU A 121 22.23 -1.43 7.47
N GLU A 122 23.36 -0.79 7.80
CA GLU A 122 24.72 -1.15 7.37
C GLU A 122 24.90 -1.15 5.84
N LEU A 123 24.12 -0.35 5.13
CA LEU A 123 24.19 -0.20 3.68
C LEU A 123 25.09 0.99 3.33
N GLN A 124 26.17 0.71 2.59
CA GLN A 124 27.06 1.75 2.07
C GLN A 124 26.44 2.36 0.81
N ALA A 125 25.72 3.45 0.97
CA ALA A 125 25.00 4.11 -0.10
C ALA A 125 25.72 5.37 -0.59
N SER A 126 25.82 5.52 -1.90
CA SER A 126 26.17 6.77 -2.56
C SER A 126 25.00 7.78 -2.46
N PHE A 127 25.18 8.96 -3.00
CA PHE A 127 24.09 9.93 -3.14
C PHE A 127 23.05 9.44 -4.12
N GLU A 128 23.49 8.87 -5.24
CA GLU A 128 22.64 8.28 -6.28
C GLU A 128 21.82 7.10 -5.73
N ASP A 129 22.46 6.21 -4.96
CA ASP A 129 21.75 5.13 -4.27
C ASP A 129 20.65 5.67 -3.34
N SER A 130 20.98 6.72 -2.56
CA SER A 130 20.02 7.34 -1.66
C SER A 130 18.84 7.97 -2.40
N THR A 131 19.09 8.58 -3.56
CA THR A 131 18.07 9.15 -4.44
C THR A 131 17.15 8.04 -4.97
N LEU A 132 17.73 6.94 -5.46
CA LEU A 132 16.98 5.80 -5.98
C LEU A 132 16.11 5.14 -4.89
N VAL A 133 16.64 4.98 -3.68
CA VAL A 133 15.86 4.45 -2.53
C VAL A 133 14.66 5.36 -2.23
N ARG A 134 14.86 6.69 -2.25
CA ARG A 134 13.76 7.64 -2.08
C ARG A 134 12.69 7.50 -3.17
N GLU A 135 13.10 7.41 -4.42
CA GLU A 135 12.18 7.23 -5.55
C GLU A 135 11.38 5.94 -5.44
N VAL A 136 12.00 4.85 -5.01
CA VAL A 136 11.30 3.58 -4.76
C VAL A 136 10.26 3.74 -3.66
N CYS A 137 10.61 4.38 -2.53
CA CYS A 137 9.66 4.64 -1.45
C CYS A 137 8.47 5.47 -1.93
N GLN A 138 8.73 6.59 -2.61
CA GLN A 138 7.70 7.47 -3.16
C GLN A 138 6.79 6.76 -4.16
N THR A 139 7.35 5.91 -5.01
CA THR A 139 6.57 5.14 -6.00
C THR A 139 5.62 4.17 -5.32
N VAL A 140 6.08 3.45 -4.30
CA VAL A 140 5.25 2.49 -3.55
C VAL A 140 4.15 3.20 -2.78
N SER A 141 4.47 4.30 -2.10
CA SER A 141 3.49 5.11 -1.36
C SER A 141 2.45 5.72 -2.29
N LEU A 142 2.88 6.33 -3.40
CA LEU A 142 1.98 6.92 -4.39
C LEU A 142 1.03 5.88 -4.97
N ARG A 143 1.53 4.68 -5.31
CA ARG A 143 0.69 3.58 -5.79
C ARG A 143 -0.37 3.21 -4.75
N ALA A 144 0.01 3.05 -3.50
CA ALA A 144 -0.92 2.72 -2.42
C ALA A 144 -2.01 3.79 -2.26
N ALA A 145 -1.62 5.07 -2.28
CA ALA A 145 -2.55 6.20 -2.21
C ALA A 145 -3.52 6.24 -3.39
N GLN A 146 -3.02 6.01 -4.62
CA GLN A 146 -3.86 5.96 -5.83
C GLN A 146 -4.86 4.81 -5.79
N LEU A 147 -4.45 3.62 -5.32
CA LEU A 147 -5.35 2.48 -5.17
C LEU A 147 -6.43 2.74 -4.12
N CYS A 148 -6.09 3.35 -2.98
CA CYS A 148 -7.08 3.79 -1.99
C CYS A 148 -8.06 4.80 -2.58
N ALA A 149 -7.56 5.81 -3.30
CA ALA A 149 -8.40 6.82 -3.94
C ALA A 149 -9.35 6.20 -4.98
N ALA A 150 -8.86 5.27 -5.80
CA ALA A 150 -9.68 4.55 -6.78
C ALA A 150 -10.78 3.73 -6.09
N GLY A 151 -10.46 3.04 -5.00
CA GLY A 151 -11.44 2.28 -4.21
C GLY A 151 -12.53 3.19 -3.62
N LEU A 152 -12.15 4.31 -3.03
CA LEU A 152 -13.11 5.30 -2.50
C LEU A 152 -13.99 5.88 -3.61
N ALA A 153 -13.39 6.26 -4.74
CA ALA A 153 -14.12 6.79 -5.88
C ALA A 153 -15.13 5.78 -6.43
N ALA A 154 -14.75 4.51 -6.55
CA ALA A 154 -15.63 3.44 -7.01
C ALA A 154 -16.85 3.26 -6.10
N VAL A 155 -16.67 3.34 -4.77
CA VAL A 155 -17.77 3.26 -3.80
C VAL A 155 -18.71 4.45 -3.95
N VAL A 156 -18.18 5.67 -4.01
CA VAL A 156 -18.98 6.90 -4.14
C VAL A 156 -19.74 6.90 -5.47
N GLU A 157 -19.07 6.52 -6.55
CA GLU A 157 -19.71 6.44 -7.87
C GLU A 157 -20.84 5.40 -7.89
N LYS A 158 -20.62 4.24 -7.28
CA LYS A 158 -21.66 3.22 -7.15
C LYS A 158 -22.86 3.69 -6.33
N MET A 159 -22.61 4.46 -5.27
CA MET A 159 -23.69 5.08 -4.49
C MET A 159 -24.47 6.11 -5.31
N ARG A 160 -23.79 6.93 -6.12
CA ARG A 160 -24.38 7.91 -7.01
C ARG A 160 -25.28 7.25 -8.05
N GLU A 161 -24.77 6.24 -8.75
CA GLU A 161 -25.53 5.46 -9.75
C GLU A 161 -26.77 4.81 -9.14
N ASN A 162 -26.62 4.12 -8.01
CA ASN A 162 -27.74 3.42 -7.36
C ASN A 162 -28.86 4.36 -6.90
N ARG A 163 -28.55 5.63 -6.70
CA ARG A 163 -29.54 6.68 -6.33
C ARG A 163 -30.08 7.43 -7.54
N GLY A 164 -29.58 7.19 -8.75
CA GLY A 164 -29.96 7.89 -9.97
C GLY A 164 -29.66 9.40 -9.92
N LEU A 165 -28.56 9.78 -9.25
CA LEU A 165 -28.19 11.19 -9.06
C LEU A 165 -27.12 11.59 -10.08
N ASP A 166 -27.23 12.83 -10.62
CA ASP A 166 -26.20 13.42 -11.46
C ASP A 166 -24.96 13.78 -10.65
N GLN A 167 -25.16 14.23 -9.41
CA GLN A 167 -24.12 14.59 -8.46
C GLN A 167 -24.43 14.03 -7.08
N LEU A 168 -23.38 13.62 -6.36
CA LEU A 168 -23.48 13.14 -4.98
C LEU A 168 -22.40 13.81 -4.13
N SER A 169 -22.83 14.47 -3.05
CA SER A 169 -21.94 14.97 -2.01
C SER A 169 -21.88 13.95 -0.87
N VAL A 170 -20.68 13.56 -0.50
CA VAL A 170 -20.44 12.61 0.60
C VAL A 170 -19.37 13.16 1.54
N THR A 171 -19.44 12.75 2.80
CA THR A 171 -18.38 12.96 3.78
C THR A 171 -17.67 11.65 4.01
N VAL A 172 -16.36 11.64 3.85
CA VAL A 172 -15.52 10.47 4.13
C VAL A 172 -14.76 10.73 5.42
N GLY A 173 -15.04 9.94 6.45
CA GLY A 173 -14.25 9.93 7.68
C GLY A 173 -13.08 8.94 7.53
N VAL A 174 -11.85 9.39 7.81
CA VAL A 174 -10.67 8.54 7.73
C VAL A 174 -9.98 8.48 9.09
N ASP A 175 -9.71 7.28 9.57
CA ASP A 175 -8.90 7.05 10.76
C ASP A 175 -7.82 6.00 10.47
N GLY A 176 -6.64 6.19 11.06
CA GLY A 176 -5.52 5.26 10.94
C GLY A 176 -4.17 5.95 11.06
N THR A 177 -3.20 5.21 11.61
CA THR A 177 -1.84 5.73 11.84
C THR A 177 -1.16 6.11 10.52
N LEU A 178 -1.29 5.29 9.49
CA LEU A 178 -0.70 5.59 8.18
C LEU A 178 -1.23 6.92 7.64
N TYR A 179 -2.55 7.11 7.64
CA TYR A 179 -3.17 8.35 7.16
C TYR A 179 -2.75 9.58 7.96
N LYS A 180 -2.58 9.44 9.29
CA LYS A 180 -2.24 10.56 10.17
C LYS A 180 -0.76 10.94 10.15
N MET A 181 0.13 9.99 9.90
CA MET A 181 1.57 10.12 10.11
C MET A 181 2.38 10.08 8.82
N HIS A 182 1.81 9.63 7.71
CA HIS A 182 2.45 9.63 6.40
C HIS A 182 2.19 10.98 5.72
N PRO A 183 3.21 11.62 5.08
CA PRO A 183 3.09 12.91 4.44
C PRO A 183 2.09 12.93 3.28
#